data_882fc65c7819201b9eadfc744e7c3b1c
#
_entry.id   882fc65c7819201b9eadfc744e7c3b1c
#
_cell.length_a   1.000
_cell.length_b   1.000
_cell.length_c   1.000
_cell.angle_alpha   90.00
_cell.angle_beta   90.00
_cell.angle_gamma   90.00
#
_symmetry.space_group_name_H-M   'P 1'
#
loop_
_entity.id
_entity.type
_entity.pdbx_description
1 polymer ?
#
loop_
_entity_poly.entity_id
_entity_poly.type
_entity_poly.pdbx_seq_one_letter_code
_entity_poly.pdbx_strand_id
1 'polypeptide(L)'
;MPKPHSGLSKNIVFYTKFHSAQKNELYALIQVIHLHLYPINIVSDCLYSVFVLRTIETSTISSNQSIIQQLFLELQSIVKNHTSPIYFTHIQTHSCLPGPMAHGNEQADKLVSFATPEEQHVLLHNNADSLHQIWKIPYRHAKEIINNCSICRTLHLQPIAQRISPQGLKPNGKWM
;
A
#
# COMPACT_ATOMS: atom_id res chain seq x y z
N MET A 1 35.54 -13.75 19.55
CA MET A 1 34.09 -13.60 19.34
C MET A 1 33.88 -12.33 18.56
N PRO A 2 33.30 -12.35 17.36
CA PRO A 2 33.00 -11.14 16.63
C PRO A 2 31.92 -10.36 17.39
N LYS A 3 32.13 -9.07 17.60
CA LYS A 3 31.14 -8.17 18.20
C LYS A 3 29.89 -8.16 17.30
N PRO A 4 28.67 -8.21 17.87
CA PRO A 4 27.48 -8.03 17.07
C PRO A 4 27.57 -6.65 16.41
N HIS A 5 27.50 -6.63 15.10
CA HIS A 5 27.34 -5.39 14.36
C HIS A 5 26.09 -4.70 14.91
N SER A 6 26.28 -3.53 15.50
CA SER A 6 25.17 -2.64 15.83
C SER A 6 24.50 -2.27 14.51
N GLY A 7 23.52 -3.08 14.12
CA GLY A 7 22.76 -2.85 12.90
C GLY A 7 22.08 -1.50 13.03
N LEU A 8 22.51 -0.53 12.22
CA LEU A 8 21.81 0.72 12.07
C LEU A 8 20.42 0.38 11.53
N SER A 9 19.40 0.54 12.37
CA SER A 9 18.03 0.45 11.90
C SER A 9 17.77 1.64 10.97
N LYS A 10 17.59 1.37 9.69
CA LYS A 10 17.27 2.39 8.69
C LYS A 10 15.79 2.27 8.33
N ASN A 11 15.01 3.26 8.70
CA ASN A 11 13.61 3.33 8.34
C ASN A 11 13.51 3.98 6.95
N ILE A 12 12.90 3.25 5.99
CA ILE A 12 12.68 3.74 4.63
C ILE A 12 11.18 3.61 4.35
N VAL A 13 10.56 4.72 3.97
CA VAL A 13 9.15 4.77 3.57
C VAL A 13 9.10 5.02 2.07
N PHE A 14 8.40 4.16 1.34
CA PHE A 14 8.16 4.31 -0.09
C PHE A 14 6.74 4.82 -0.32
N TYR A 15 6.63 5.94 -1.01
CA TYR A 15 5.34 6.44 -1.48
C TYR A 15 5.02 5.83 -2.83
N THR A 16 3.84 5.23 -2.95
CA THR A 16 3.40 4.61 -4.20
C THR A 16 2.16 5.30 -4.74
N LYS A 17 2.00 5.31 -6.06
CA LYS A 17 0.78 5.82 -6.73
C LYS A 17 -0.27 4.73 -6.94
N PHE A 18 -0.05 3.54 -6.40
CA PHE A 18 -0.96 2.43 -6.63
C PHE A 18 -2.10 2.43 -5.62
N HIS A 19 -3.33 2.30 -6.11
CA HIS A 19 -4.54 2.19 -5.28
C HIS A 19 -4.84 0.75 -4.84
N SER A 20 -3.92 -0.19 -5.06
CA SER A 20 -4.07 -1.61 -4.73
C SER A 20 -3.01 -2.03 -3.73
N ALA A 21 -3.43 -2.63 -2.61
CA ALA A 21 -2.54 -3.17 -1.60
C ALA A 21 -1.53 -4.15 -2.21
N GLN A 22 -1.98 -5.06 -3.07
CA GLN A 22 -1.10 -6.04 -3.74
C GLN A 22 0.00 -5.39 -4.57
N LYS A 23 -0.31 -4.30 -5.30
CA LYS A 23 0.69 -3.57 -6.09
C LYS A 23 1.69 -2.84 -5.19
N ASN A 24 1.23 -2.29 -4.09
CA ASN A 24 2.09 -1.63 -3.12
C ASN A 24 3.06 -2.62 -2.47
N GLU A 25 2.57 -3.80 -2.09
CA GLU A 25 3.39 -4.87 -1.55
C GLU A 25 4.47 -5.34 -2.55
N LEU A 26 4.08 -5.60 -3.80
CA LEU A 26 5.04 -5.97 -4.85
C LEU A 26 6.09 -4.88 -5.08
N TYR A 27 5.66 -3.64 -5.10
CA TYR A 27 6.57 -2.51 -5.27
C TYR A 27 7.54 -2.40 -4.09
N ALA A 28 7.07 -2.56 -2.86
CA ALA A 28 7.92 -2.54 -1.67
C ALA A 28 8.97 -3.66 -1.71
N LEU A 29 8.59 -4.87 -2.13
CA LEU A 29 9.53 -5.99 -2.31
C LEU A 29 10.62 -5.67 -3.32
N ILE A 30 10.24 -5.13 -4.49
CA ILE A 30 11.18 -4.72 -5.54
C ILE A 30 12.18 -3.71 -4.98
N GLN A 31 11.71 -2.69 -4.28
CA GLN A 31 12.57 -1.65 -3.72
C GLN A 31 13.52 -2.20 -2.64
N VAL A 32 13.03 -3.07 -1.76
CA VAL A 32 13.87 -3.68 -0.71
C VAL A 32 14.98 -4.53 -1.32
N ILE A 33 14.67 -5.36 -2.32
CA ILE A 33 15.67 -6.23 -2.96
C ILE A 33 16.69 -5.38 -3.73
N HIS A 34 16.26 -4.32 -4.41
CA HIS A 34 17.17 -3.40 -5.11
C HIS A 34 18.15 -2.69 -4.18
N LEU A 35 17.70 -2.33 -2.98
CA LEU A 35 18.53 -1.60 -2.01
C LEU A 35 19.59 -2.47 -1.33
N HIS A 36 19.43 -3.79 -1.36
CA HIS A 36 20.27 -4.71 -0.61
C HIS A 36 20.92 -5.73 -1.52
N LEU A 37 22.23 -5.59 -1.73
CA LEU A 37 23.03 -6.53 -2.53
C LEU A 37 23.60 -7.70 -1.71
N TYR A 38 23.43 -7.67 -0.39
CA TYR A 38 23.90 -8.70 0.55
C TYR A 38 22.78 -9.70 0.87
N PRO A 39 23.09 -10.85 1.52
CA PRO A 39 22.06 -11.75 1.98
C PRO A 39 21.03 -11.04 2.84
N ILE A 40 19.75 -11.20 2.50
CA ILE A 40 18.65 -10.52 3.19
C ILE A 40 17.63 -11.55 3.68
N ASN A 41 16.99 -11.24 4.82
CA ASN A 41 15.80 -11.92 5.28
C ASN A 41 14.65 -10.91 5.28
N ILE A 42 13.68 -11.13 4.37
CA ILE A 42 12.49 -10.30 4.26
C ILE A 42 11.43 -10.90 5.17
N VAL A 43 11.00 -10.12 6.15
CA VAL A 43 9.93 -10.48 7.08
C VAL A 43 8.69 -9.69 6.72
N SER A 44 7.58 -10.37 6.47
CA SER A 44 6.31 -9.74 6.11
C SER A 44 5.15 -10.47 6.78
N ASP A 45 4.13 -9.73 7.19
CA ASP A 45 2.83 -10.25 7.62
C ASP A 45 1.87 -10.46 6.44
N CYS A 46 2.23 -9.98 5.26
CA CYS A 46 1.49 -10.18 4.03
C CYS A 46 1.78 -11.57 3.43
N LEU A 47 0.87 -12.51 3.65
CA LEU A 47 0.99 -13.88 3.11
C LEU A 47 1.12 -13.89 1.58
N TYR A 48 0.47 -12.95 0.90
CA TYR A 48 0.57 -12.80 -0.55
C TYR A 48 2.01 -12.53 -1.00
N SER A 49 2.70 -11.61 -0.35
CA SER A 49 4.10 -11.28 -0.64
C SER A 49 5.02 -12.47 -0.48
N VAL A 50 4.86 -13.22 0.61
CA VAL A 50 5.65 -14.44 0.88
C VAL A 50 5.37 -15.52 -0.17
N PHE A 51 4.11 -15.72 -0.55
CA PHE A 51 3.75 -16.69 -1.59
C PHE A 51 4.34 -16.31 -2.96
N VAL A 52 4.24 -15.05 -3.34
CA VAL A 52 4.83 -14.54 -4.60
C VAL A 52 6.32 -14.79 -4.64
N LEU A 53 7.05 -14.42 -3.59
CA LEU A 53 8.50 -14.59 -3.55
C LEU A 53 8.94 -16.06 -3.62
N ARG A 54 8.17 -16.99 -3.07
CA ARG A 54 8.45 -18.43 -3.16
C ARG A 54 8.28 -19.00 -4.57
N THR A 55 7.43 -18.40 -5.37
CA THR A 55 7.04 -18.96 -6.68
C THR A 55 7.54 -18.17 -7.86
N ILE A 56 7.90 -16.89 -7.66
CA ILE A 56 8.19 -15.94 -8.75
C ILE A 56 9.33 -16.40 -9.66
N GLU A 57 10.34 -17.05 -9.12
CA GLU A 57 11.53 -17.45 -9.86
C GLU A 57 11.21 -18.48 -10.95
N THR A 58 10.30 -19.41 -10.67
CA THR A 58 9.90 -20.49 -11.57
C THR A 58 8.58 -20.23 -12.31
N SER A 59 7.88 -19.15 -11.95
CA SER A 59 6.58 -18.81 -12.52
C SER A 59 6.70 -18.38 -13.98
N THR A 60 5.75 -18.81 -14.80
CA THR A 60 5.55 -18.26 -16.15
C THR A 60 4.58 -17.09 -16.07
N ILE A 61 5.05 -15.91 -16.44
CA ILE A 61 4.25 -14.68 -16.40
C ILE A 61 3.80 -14.39 -17.82
N SER A 62 2.49 -14.35 -18.05
CA SER A 62 1.94 -13.99 -19.37
C SER A 62 2.21 -12.53 -19.69
N SER A 63 2.51 -12.22 -20.95
CA SER A 63 2.87 -10.88 -21.42
C SER A 63 1.64 -9.99 -21.65
N ASN A 64 0.79 -9.82 -20.66
CA ASN A 64 -0.26 -8.80 -20.68
C ASN A 64 0.30 -7.46 -20.21
N GLN A 65 -0.17 -6.35 -20.77
CA GLN A 65 0.36 -5.01 -20.45
C GLN A 65 -0.17 -4.41 -19.13
N SER A 66 -0.65 -5.25 -18.21
CA SER A 66 -1.14 -4.74 -16.92
C SER A 66 0.02 -4.33 -16.01
N ILE A 67 -0.19 -3.28 -15.21
CA ILE A 67 0.81 -2.78 -14.25
C ILE A 67 1.26 -3.89 -13.28
N ILE A 68 0.35 -4.74 -12.85
CA ILE A 68 0.70 -5.82 -11.92
C ILE A 68 1.63 -6.85 -12.56
N GLN A 69 1.48 -7.13 -13.85
CA GLN A 69 2.35 -8.04 -14.57
C GLN A 69 3.73 -7.44 -14.82
N GLN A 70 3.80 -6.12 -15.08
CA GLN A 70 5.08 -5.42 -15.16
C GLN A 70 5.84 -5.53 -13.84
N LEU A 71 5.15 -5.35 -12.70
CA LEU A 71 5.75 -5.52 -11.37
C LEU A 71 6.21 -6.98 -11.14
N PHE A 72 5.45 -7.98 -11.58
CA PHE A 72 5.88 -9.37 -11.50
C PHE A 72 7.11 -9.67 -12.35
N LEU A 73 7.18 -9.17 -13.58
CA LEU A 73 8.33 -9.35 -14.46
C LEU A 73 9.57 -8.67 -13.88
N GLU A 74 9.41 -7.46 -13.35
CA GLU A 74 10.48 -6.73 -12.69
C GLU A 74 10.99 -7.49 -11.46
N LEU A 75 10.07 -7.92 -10.58
CA LEU A 75 10.42 -8.71 -9.41
C LEU A 75 11.13 -10.02 -9.78
N GLN A 76 10.63 -10.74 -10.78
CA GLN A 76 11.26 -11.98 -11.27
C GLN A 76 12.69 -11.72 -11.78
N SER A 77 12.86 -10.66 -12.56
CA SER A 77 14.18 -10.27 -13.08
C SER A 77 15.16 -9.97 -11.96
N ILE A 78 14.72 -9.20 -10.96
CA ILE A 78 15.56 -8.82 -9.81
C ILE A 78 15.93 -10.03 -8.98
N VAL A 79 14.97 -10.90 -8.66
CA VAL A 79 15.23 -12.12 -7.86
C VAL A 79 16.21 -13.04 -8.59
N LYS A 80 16.04 -13.26 -9.90
CA LYS A 80 16.96 -14.08 -10.71
C LYS A 80 18.38 -13.52 -10.82
N ASN A 81 18.51 -12.20 -10.81
CA ASN A 81 19.81 -11.53 -10.97
C ASN A 81 20.46 -11.20 -9.61
N HIS A 82 19.77 -11.45 -8.50
CA HIS A 82 20.29 -11.16 -7.17
C HIS A 82 21.42 -12.17 -6.82
N THR A 83 22.61 -11.65 -6.57
CA THR A 83 23.80 -12.48 -6.37
C THR A 83 23.88 -13.15 -5.00
N SER A 84 23.13 -12.68 -4.04
CA SER A 84 23.11 -13.15 -2.67
C SER A 84 21.79 -13.84 -2.31
N PRO A 85 21.79 -14.77 -1.33
CA PRO A 85 20.56 -15.44 -0.92
C PRO A 85 19.51 -14.47 -0.38
N ILE A 86 18.25 -14.69 -0.79
CA ILE A 86 17.08 -13.99 -0.28
C ILE A 86 16.25 -14.99 0.53
N TYR A 87 16.02 -14.70 1.79
CA TYR A 87 15.17 -15.51 2.68
C TYR A 87 13.85 -14.77 2.94
N PHE A 88 12.78 -15.53 3.15
CA PHE A 88 11.45 -14.96 3.41
C PHE A 88 10.85 -15.62 4.63
N THR A 89 10.34 -14.79 5.51
CA THR A 89 9.66 -15.24 6.71
C THR A 89 8.30 -14.58 6.80
N HIS A 90 7.24 -15.40 6.88
CA HIS A 90 5.91 -14.91 7.20
C HIS A 90 5.77 -14.84 8.71
N ILE A 91 5.24 -13.74 9.21
CA ILE A 91 4.84 -13.56 10.60
C ILE A 91 3.35 -13.28 10.68
N GLN A 92 2.72 -13.75 11.74
CA GLN A 92 1.32 -13.44 11.98
C GLN A 92 1.21 -12.06 12.62
N THR A 93 0.41 -11.19 12.01
CA THR A 93 0.09 -9.85 12.54
C THR A 93 -0.46 -9.98 13.96
N HIS A 94 -0.03 -9.08 14.86
CA HIS A 94 -0.51 -9.02 16.25
C HIS A 94 -0.36 -10.31 17.05
N SER A 95 0.63 -11.13 16.74
CA SER A 95 0.86 -12.40 17.45
C SER A 95 1.22 -12.23 18.93
N CYS A 96 1.55 -11.02 19.38
CA CYS A 96 2.05 -10.70 20.72
C CYS A 96 3.25 -11.57 21.16
N LEU A 97 3.89 -12.25 20.24
CA LEU A 97 5.07 -13.05 20.52
C LEU A 97 6.30 -12.15 20.71
N PRO A 98 7.10 -12.36 21.76
CA PRO A 98 8.31 -11.58 21.93
C PRO A 98 9.35 -12.02 20.90
N GLY A 99 10.11 -11.08 20.35
CA GLY A 99 11.24 -11.40 19.47
C GLY A 99 11.55 -10.30 18.44
N PRO A 100 12.73 -10.36 17.84
CA PRO A 100 13.20 -9.30 16.95
C PRO A 100 12.34 -9.16 15.70
N MET A 101 11.76 -10.23 15.18
CA MET A 101 10.89 -10.18 14.00
C MET A 101 9.55 -9.50 14.31
N ALA A 102 8.91 -9.87 15.44
CA ALA A 102 7.67 -9.25 15.88
C ALA A 102 7.88 -7.76 16.20
N HIS A 103 8.99 -7.42 16.87
CA HIS A 103 9.37 -6.03 17.14
C HIS A 103 9.62 -5.24 15.84
N GLY A 104 10.29 -5.83 14.84
CA GLY A 104 10.52 -5.22 13.54
C GLY A 104 9.21 -4.91 12.81
N ASN A 105 8.26 -5.84 12.82
CA ASN A 105 6.93 -5.63 12.24
C ASN A 105 6.15 -4.52 12.97
N GLU A 106 6.19 -4.51 14.31
CA GLU A 106 5.57 -3.44 15.10
C GLU A 106 6.16 -2.06 14.77
N GLN A 107 7.47 -1.98 14.51
CA GLN A 107 8.11 -0.74 14.07
C GLN A 107 7.63 -0.33 12.67
N ALA A 108 7.51 -1.28 11.74
CA ALA A 108 6.98 -1.01 10.41
C ALA A 108 5.53 -0.51 10.48
N ASP A 109 4.68 -1.15 11.27
CA ASP A 109 3.28 -0.73 11.50
C ASP A 109 3.21 0.69 12.08
N LYS A 110 4.08 1.01 13.05
CA LYS A 110 4.18 2.37 13.62
C LYS A 110 4.57 3.39 12.56
N LEU A 111 5.52 3.08 11.68
CA LEU A 111 5.94 3.99 10.62
C LEU A 111 4.81 4.28 9.63
N VAL A 112 3.99 3.28 9.30
CA VAL A 112 2.82 3.45 8.44
C VAL A 112 1.70 4.19 9.16
N SER A 113 1.54 4.00 10.47
CA SER A 113 0.52 4.68 11.28
C SER A 113 0.88 6.13 11.65
N PHE A 114 2.10 6.58 11.38
CA PHE A 114 2.50 8.00 11.51
C PHE A 114 2.05 8.87 10.33
N ALA A 115 1.49 8.29 9.28
CA ALA A 115 0.81 9.08 8.26
C ALA A 115 -0.33 9.85 8.94
N THR A 116 -0.40 11.15 8.71
CA THR A 116 -1.52 11.96 9.23
C THR A 116 -2.77 11.73 8.39
N PRO A 117 -3.98 12.02 8.93
CA PRO A 117 -5.20 11.98 8.13
C PRO A 117 -5.12 12.83 6.86
N GLU A 118 -4.40 13.96 6.94
CA GLU A 118 -4.13 14.87 5.83
C GLU A 118 -3.28 14.20 4.74
N GLU A 119 -2.17 13.56 5.14
CA GLU A 119 -1.30 12.84 4.22
C GLU A 119 -2.03 11.68 3.54
N GLN A 120 -2.80 10.91 4.31
CA GLN A 120 -3.61 9.84 3.76
C GLN A 120 -4.64 10.38 2.75
N HIS A 121 -5.30 11.52 3.06
CA HIS A 121 -6.25 12.12 2.15
C HIS A 121 -5.59 12.65 0.87
N VAL A 122 -4.41 13.25 0.95
CA VAL A 122 -3.65 13.70 -0.23
C VAL A 122 -3.33 12.56 -1.17
N LEU A 123 -3.05 11.37 -0.64
CA LEU A 123 -2.70 10.19 -1.44
C LEU A 123 -3.92 9.45 -2.00
N LEU A 124 -4.97 9.30 -1.20
CA LEU A 124 -6.10 8.42 -1.50
C LEU A 124 -7.41 9.16 -1.78
N HIS A 125 -7.48 10.46 -1.51
CA HIS A 125 -8.69 11.30 -1.63
C HIS A 125 -9.92 10.67 -0.97
N ASN A 126 -9.73 10.06 0.22
CA ASN A 126 -10.79 9.44 0.99
C ASN A 126 -11.89 10.44 1.32
N ASN A 127 -13.15 9.95 1.40
CA ASN A 127 -14.26 10.78 1.86
C ASN A 127 -14.24 11.01 3.39
N ALA A 128 -15.07 11.92 3.88
CA ALA A 128 -15.10 12.30 5.29
C ALA A 128 -15.49 11.13 6.22
N ASP A 129 -16.37 10.24 5.73
CA ASP A 129 -16.79 9.07 6.49
C ASP A 129 -15.63 8.09 6.70
N SER A 130 -14.86 7.84 5.64
CA SER A 130 -13.66 6.97 5.72
C SER A 130 -12.60 7.55 6.65
N LEU A 131 -12.30 8.85 6.54
CA LEU A 131 -11.33 9.52 7.43
C LEU A 131 -11.79 9.47 8.89
N HIS A 132 -13.06 9.77 9.14
CA HIS A 132 -13.65 9.68 10.48
C HIS A 132 -13.55 8.28 11.08
N GLN A 133 -13.87 7.24 10.28
CA GLN A 133 -13.85 5.85 10.74
C GLN A 133 -12.44 5.32 10.98
N ILE A 134 -11.50 5.59 10.08
CA ILE A 134 -10.13 5.07 10.15
C ILE A 134 -9.35 5.76 11.27
N TRP A 135 -9.38 7.09 11.29
CA TRP A 135 -8.57 7.92 12.19
C TRP A 135 -9.23 8.24 13.51
N LYS A 136 -10.51 7.90 13.67
CA LYS A 136 -11.31 8.28 14.86
C LYS A 136 -11.30 9.78 15.16
N ILE A 137 -11.08 10.61 14.12
CA ILE A 137 -11.14 12.06 14.22
C ILE A 137 -12.58 12.54 14.12
N PRO A 138 -12.91 13.71 14.72
CA PRO A 138 -14.24 14.30 14.56
C PRO A 138 -14.61 14.51 13.08
N TYR A 139 -15.85 14.25 12.72
CA TYR A 139 -16.34 14.37 11.33
C TYR A 139 -16.13 15.78 10.75
N ARG A 140 -16.23 16.82 11.61
CA ARG A 140 -15.91 18.19 11.23
C ARG A 140 -14.46 18.33 10.76
N HIS A 141 -13.52 17.77 11.49
CA HIS A 141 -12.10 17.78 11.13
C HIS A 141 -11.86 17.02 9.82
N ALA A 142 -12.49 15.84 9.64
CA ALA A 142 -12.42 15.10 8.37
C ALA A 142 -12.91 15.95 7.17
N LYS A 143 -13.98 16.72 7.34
CA LYS A 143 -14.46 17.67 6.31
C LYS A 143 -13.47 18.82 6.05
N GLU A 144 -12.84 19.35 7.07
CA GLU A 144 -11.83 20.41 6.92
C GLU A 144 -10.63 19.92 6.09
N ILE A 145 -10.17 18.70 6.31
CA ILE A 145 -9.09 18.07 5.53
C ILE A 145 -9.48 18.01 4.05
N ILE A 146 -10.69 17.55 3.73
CA ILE A 146 -11.17 17.44 2.34
C ILE A 146 -11.29 18.82 1.69
N ASN A 147 -11.82 19.80 2.41
CA ASN A 147 -12.00 21.16 1.90
C ASN A 147 -10.67 21.88 1.63
N ASN A 148 -9.61 21.51 2.36
CA ASN A 148 -8.27 22.04 2.15
C ASN A 148 -7.51 21.33 1.02
N CYS A 149 -8.01 20.19 0.53
CA CYS A 149 -7.40 19.48 -0.58
C CYS A 149 -7.71 20.19 -1.91
N SER A 150 -6.68 20.58 -2.64
CA SER A 150 -6.81 21.30 -3.92
C SER A 150 -7.61 20.50 -4.97
N ILE A 151 -7.39 19.19 -5.03
CA ILE A 151 -8.05 18.29 -5.99
C ILE A 151 -9.53 18.12 -5.63
N CYS A 152 -9.83 17.80 -4.38
CA CYS A 152 -11.21 17.59 -3.92
C CYS A 152 -12.03 18.90 -4.01
N ARG A 153 -11.42 20.03 -3.68
CA ARG A 153 -12.04 21.35 -3.81
C ARG A 153 -12.41 21.66 -5.27
N THR A 154 -11.55 21.34 -6.22
CA THR A 154 -11.83 21.54 -7.64
C THR A 154 -12.98 20.67 -8.12
N LEU A 155 -13.04 19.42 -7.68
CA LEU A 155 -14.13 18.50 -8.02
C LEU A 155 -15.48 18.93 -7.43
N HIS A 156 -15.48 19.53 -6.23
CA HIS A 156 -16.70 20.08 -5.62
C HIS A 156 -17.20 21.37 -6.28
N LEU A 157 -16.32 22.13 -6.94
CA LEU A 157 -16.67 23.34 -7.67
C LEU A 157 -17.19 23.05 -9.08
N GLN A 158 -17.03 21.83 -9.59
CA GLN A 158 -17.68 21.46 -10.85
C GLN A 158 -19.20 21.39 -10.63
N PRO A 159 -20.01 22.07 -11.45
CA PRO A 159 -21.46 21.94 -11.36
C PRO A 159 -21.78 20.45 -11.54
N ILE A 160 -22.40 19.86 -10.53
CA ILE A 160 -22.94 18.49 -10.62
C ILE A 160 -23.85 18.53 -11.84
N ALA A 161 -23.45 17.83 -12.91
CA ALA A 161 -24.30 17.61 -14.06
C ALA A 161 -25.69 17.26 -13.53
N GLN A 162 -26.72 18.02 -13.90
CA GLN A 162 -28.05 17.94 -13.30
C GLN A 162 -28.40 16.50 -13.00
N ARG A 163 -28.60 16.19 -11.73
CA ARG A 163 -29.07 14.87 -11.33
C ARG A 163 -30.33 14.63 -12.14
N ILE A 164 -30.30 13.63 -13.01
CA ILE A 164 -31.50 13.14 -13.69
C ILE A 164 -32.52 12.87 -12.57
N SER A 165 -33.59 13.66 -12.55
CA SER A 165 -34.57 13.58 -11.49
C SER A 165 -35.12 12.15 -11.48
N PRO A 166 -35.10 11.43 -10.34
CA PRO A 166 -35.65 10.09 -10.27
C PRO A 166 -37.15 10.03 -10.63
N GLN A 167 -37.81 11.19 -10.71
CA GLN A 167 -39.20 11.28 -11.11
C GLN A 167 -39.44 10.86 -12.57
N GLY A 168 -38.40 10.90 -13.44
CA GLY A 168 -38.47 10.35 -14.80
C GLY A 168 -38.50 8.83 -14.89
N LEU A 169 -38.22 8.14 -13.80
CA LEU A 169 -38.22 6.67 -13.74
C LEU A 169 -39.52 6.06 -13.19
N LYS A 170 -40.57 6.85 -12.99
CA LYS A 170 -41.88 6.32 -12.64
C LYS A 170 -42.52 5.66 -13.87
N PRO A 171 -43.32 4.57 -13.71
CA PRO A 171 -43.90 3.81 -14.83
C PRO A 171 -44.72 4.63 -15.84
N ASN A 172 -45.08 5.85 -15.51
CA ASN A 172 -45.84 6.78 -16.37
C ASN A 172 -45.08 8.09 -16.64
N GLY A 173 -43.77 8.13 -16.43
CA GLY A 173 -42.91 9.30 -16.76
C GLY A 173 -42.78 9.43 -18.27
N LYS A 174 -43.36 10.48 -18.86
CA LYS A 174 -43.18 10.81 -20.26
C LYS A 174 -41.72 11.21 -20.50
N TRP A 175 -41.06 10.50 -21.39
CA TRP A 175 -39.85 10.96 -22.03
C TRP A 175 -40.27 12.04 -23.04
N MET A 176 -39.90 13.26 -22.82
CA MET A 176 -39.88 14.33 -23.85
C MET A 176 -38.45 14.56 -24.27
#